data_7043ad05f58813dbbec240d23f9b41dd
#
_entry.id   7043ad05f58813dbbec240d23f9b41dd
#
_cell.length_a   1.000
_cell.length_b   1.000
_cell.length_c   1.000
_cell.angle_alpha   90.00
_cell.angle_beta   90.00
_cell.angle_gamma   90.00
#
_symmetry.space_group_name_H-M   'P 1'
#
loop_
_entity.id
_entity.type
_entity.pdbx_description
1 polymer ?
#
loop_
_entity_poly.entity_id
_entity_poly.type
_entity_poly.pdbx_seq_one_letter_code
_entity_poly.pdbx_strand_id
1 'polypeptide(L)'
;MTVVIGVDGLPESLAAIRLARQEAAYRGSDLVAVMAYSDNTALGSAAARPLSSPRTVGEHSELVKSTLCAAVTQALGSDGGQVEIRAVAGPPGRALVDTARDLKAVLIVLAARKEHSPSRLLGAVSQYVLRNAPCPVLVVPARNGPPLSG
;
A
#
# COMPACT_ATOMS: atom_id res chain seq x y z
N MET A 1 2.17 -10.46 -16.21
CA MET A 1 1.03 -10.26 -15.29
C MET A 1 1.52 -9.62 -14.01
N THR A 2 0.70 -8.82 -13.38
CA THR A 2 1.11 -8.02 -12.23
C THR A 2 0.10 -8.12 -11.09
N VAL A 3 0.59 -8.32 -9.86
CA VAL A 3 -0.16 -8.17 -8.62
C VAL A 3 0.25 -6.84 -8.00
N VAL A 4 -0.71 -6.04 -7.58
CA VAL A 4 -0.48 -4.75 -6.93
C VAL A 4 -0.86 -4.85 -5.46
N ILE A 5 0.03 -4.42 -4.55
CA ILE A 5 -0.23 -4.33 -3.10
C ILE A 5 -0.19 -2.88 -2.66
N GLY A 6 -1.26 -2.44 -2.00
CA GLY A 6 -1.31 -1.13 -1.36
C GLY A 6 -0.70 -1.19 0.03
N VAL A 7 0.24 -0.31 0.31
CA VAL A 7 0.97 -0.24 1.59
C VAL A 7 0.76 1.15 2.18
N ASP A 8 0.43 1.20 3.47
CA ASP A 8 0.19 2.47 4.18
C ASP A 8 1.23 2.78 5.27
N GLY A 9 2.25 1.93 5.39
CA GLY A 9 3.29 2.10 6.42
C GLY A 9 2.91 1.59 7.80
N LEU A 10 1.70 1.07 8.00
CA LEU A 10 1.26 0.51 9.27
C LEU A 10 1.63 -0.98 9.37
N PRO A 11 1.76 -1.52 10.60
CA PRO A 11 2.16 -2.91 10.80
C PRO A 11 1.25 -3.94 10.10
N GLU A 12 -0.03 -3.63 9.93
CA GLU A 12 -0.99 -4.51 9.26
C GLU A 12 -0.59 -4.79 7.80
N SER A 13 0.12 -3.86 7.16
CA SER A 13 0.59 -4.02 5.79
C SER A 13 1.61 -5.16 5.63
N LEU A 14 2.36 -5.49 6.68
CA LEU A 14 3.40 -6.52 6.59
C LEU A 14 2.83 -7.89 6.23
N ALA A 15 1.73 -8.29 6.88
CA ALA A 15 1.06 -9.55 6.56
C ALA A 15 0.48 -9.53 5.15
N ALA A 16 -0.07 -8.40 4.73
CA ALA A 16 -0.61 -8.23 3.38
C ALA A 16 0.49 -8.33 2.32
N ILE A 17 1.68 -7.75 2.57
CA ILE A 17 2.82 -7.85 1.65
C ILE A 17 3.25 -9.31 1.49
N ARG A 18 3.35 -10.06 2.59
CA ARG A 18 3.71 -11.48 2.54
C ARG A 18 2.70 -12.29 1.73
N LEU A 19 1.42 -12.06 1.95
CA LEU A 19 0.36 -12.75 1.20
C LEU A 19 0.39 -12.35 -0.28
N ALA A 20 0.58 -11.07 -0.58
CA ALA A 20 0.68 -10.59 -1.96
C ALA A 20 1.85 -11.26 -2.70
N ARG A 21 2.98 -11.47 -2.00
CA ARG A 21 4.12 -12.18 -2.58
C ARG A 21 3.76 -13.63 -2.92
N GLN A 22 3.07 -14.32 -2.02
CA GLN A 22 2.61 -15.68 -2.27
C GLN A 22 1.65 -15.74 -3.47
N GLU A 23 0.70 -14.82 -3.52
CA GLU A 23 -0.27 -14.75 -4.62
C GLU A 23 0.42 -14.46 -5.96
N ALA A 24 1.39 -13.57 -5.98
CA ALA A 24 2.18 -13.29 -7.17
C ALA A 24 2.95 -14.53 -7.63
N ALA A 25 3.55 -15.26 -6.69
CA ALA A 25 4.28 -16.49 -7.01
C ALA A 25 3.38 -17.57 -7.61
N TYR A 26 2.19 -17.78 -7.02
CA TYR A 26 1.23 -18.74 -7.54
C TYR A 26 0.76 -18.42 -8.95
N ARG A 27 0.69 -17.13 -9.29
CA ARG A 27 0.23 -16.68 -10.61
C ARG A 27 1.36 -16.51 -11.61
N GLY A 28 2.62 -16.69 -11.19
CA GLY A 28 3.76 -16.36 -12.04
C GLY A 28 3.79 -14.88 -12.41
N SER A 29 3.34 -14.02 -11.51
CA SER A 29 3.19 -12.58 -11.73
C SER A 29 4.26 -11.77 -11.01
N ASP A 30 4.56 -10.59 -11.54
CA ASP A 30 5.36 -9.60 -10.81
C ASP A 30 4.57 -8.99 -9.67
N LEU A 31 5.27 -8.48 -8.66
CA LEU A 31 4.66 -7.78 -7.53
C LEU A 31 5.09 -6.32 -7.53
N VAL A 32 4.13 -5.43 -7.49
CA VAL A 32 4.34 -3.98 -7.40
C VAL A 32 3.72 -3.48 -6.10
N ALA A 33 4.54 -2.87 -5.25
CA ALA A 33 4.08 -2.24 -4.01
C ALA A 33 3.88 -0.75 -4.24
N VAL A 34 2.73 -0.25 -3.84
CA VAL A 34 2.31 1.14 -4.04
C VAL A 34 2.04 1.79 -2.68
N MET A 35 2.64 2.95 -2.45
CA MET A 35 2.30 3.83 -1.34
C MET A 35 1.94 5.19 -1.89
N ALA A 36 0.78 5.69 -1.48
CA ALA A 36 0.31 7.00 -1.88
C ALA A 36 0.83 8.09 -0.95
N TYR A 37 1.00 9.28 -1.46
CA TYR A 37 1.35 10.44 -0.65
C TYR A 37 0.54 11.66 -1.11
N SER A 38 0.32 12.58 -0.16
CA SER A 38 -0.41 13.80 -0.45
C SER A 38 0.51 14.82 -1.11
N ASP A 39 0.03 15.39 -2.22
CA ASP A 39 0.73 16.43 -2.97
C ASP A 39 0.38 17.83 -2.46
N ASN A 40 -0.05 17.93 -1.21
CA ASN A 40 -0.49 19.20 -0.60
C ASN A 40 0.66 20.14 -0.19
N THR A 41 1.81 20.04 -0.82
CA THR A 41 2.93 20.95 -0.56
C THR A 41 2.59 22.40 -0.89
N ALA A 42 1.61 22.63 -1.77
CA ALA A 42 1.19 23.98 -2.20
C ALA A 42 0.17 24.65 -1.28
N LEU A 43 -0.51 23.90 -0.39
CA LEU A 43 -1.61 24.41 0.43
C LEU A 43 -1.28 24.53 1.92
N GLY A 44 -0.13 24.03 2.35
CA GLY A 44 0.30 24.17 3.73
C GLY A 44 0.91 25.53 3.98
N SER A 45 0.39 26.29 4.96
CA SER A 45 1.07 27.48 5.41
C SER A 45 2.48 27.07 5.85
N ALA A 46 3.49 27.71 5.26
CA ALA A 46 4.89 27.45 5.54
C ALA A 46 5.24 27.60 7.05
N ALA A 47 4.40 28.29 7.81
CA ALA A 47 4.59 28.56 9.23
C ALA A 47 4.28 27.36 10.14
N ALA A 48 3.57 26.33 9.66
CA ALA A 48 3.12 25.22 10.49
C ALA A 48 3.92 23.93 10.30
N ARG A 49 4.96 23.93 9.44
CA ARG A 49 5.76 22.73 9.16
C ARG A 49 6.99 22.64 10.04
N PRO A 50 7.24 21.46 10.67
CA PRO A 50 8.53 21.21 11.27
C PRO A 50 9.65 21.34 10.24
N LEU A 51 10.82 21.80 10.64
CA LEU A 51 11.98 21.97 9.76
C LEU A 51 12.45 20.65 9.11
N SER A 52 12.04 19.51 9.67
CA SER A 52 12.37 18.19 9.16
C SER A 52 11.35 17.64 8.15
N SER A 53 10.27 18.39 7.86
CA SER A 53 9.26 17.93 6.89
C SER A 53 9.73 18.13 5.46
N PRO A 54 9.43 17.20 4.54
CA PRO A 54 9.74 17.38 3.12
C PRO A 54 9.08 18.65 2.57
N ARG A 55 9.85 19.43 1.83
CA ARG A 55 9.40 20.72 1.29
C ARG A 55 9.00 20.67 -0.18
N THR A 56 9.46 19.65 -0.90
CA THR A 56 9.17 19.48 -2.31
C THR A 56 8.48 18.16 -2.58
N VAL A 57 7.80 18.08 -3.72
CA VAL A 57 7.17 16.83 -4.18
C VAL A 57 8.23 15.74 -4.35
N GLY A 58 9.39 16.07 -4.87
CA GLY A 58 10.50 15.13 -5.03
C GLY A 58 11.00 14.56 -3.72
N GLU A 59 11.20 15.42 -2.71
CA GLU A 59 11.61 14.99 -1.37
C GLU A 59 10.55 14.10 -0.71
N HIS A 60 9.28 14.44 -0.89
CA HIS A 60 8.18 13.66 -0.37
C HIS A 60 8.12 12.27 -1.02
N SER A 61 8.26 12.22 -2.33
CA SER A 61 8.32 10.96 -3.08
C SER A 61 9.47 10.06 -2.61
N GLU A 62 10.66 10.64 -2.41
CA GLU A 62 11.82 9.87 -1.94
C GLU A 62 11.63 9.34 -0.53
N LEU A 63 11.03 10.12 0.37
CA LEU A 63 10.71 9.68 1.72
C LEU A 63 9.71 8.52 1.70
N VAL A 64 8.68 8.61 0.88
CA VAL A 64 7.67 7.56 0.74
C VAL A 64 8.29 6.29 0.16
N LYS A 65 9.13 6.41 -0.85
CA LYS A 65 9.87 5.26 -1.41
C LYS A 65 10.74 4.58 -0.36
N SER A 66 11.43 5.37 0.44
CA SER A 66 12.28 4.85 1.53
C SER A 66 11.45 4.09 2.57
N THR A 67 10.32 4.65 2.97
CA THR A 67 9.38 4.02 3.91
C THR A 67 8.83 2.72 3.35
N LEU A 68 8.43 2.74 2.08
CA LEU A 68 7.89 1.56 1.39
C LEU A 68 8.95 0.48 1.24
N CYS A 69 10.16 0.85 0.88
CA CYS A 69 11.29 -0.09 0.79
C CYS A 69 11.56 -0.77 2.13
N ALA A 70 11.54 0.00 3.22
CA ALA A 70 11.73 -0.55 4.57
C ALA A 70 10.62 -1.54 4.93
N ALA A 71 9.36 -1.24 4.61
CA ALA A 71 8.23 -2.13 4.87
C ALA A 71 8.36 -3.43 4.07
N VAL A 72 8.70 -3.35 2.80
CA VAL A 72 8.88 -4.52 1.93
C VAL A 72 10.03 -5.38 2.43
N THR A 73 11.15 -4.77 2.79
CA THR A 73 12.32 -5.48 3.33
C THR A 73 11.98 -6.15 4.67
N GLN A 74 11.24 -5.47 5.54
CA GLN A 74 10.82 -6.05 6.81
C GLN A 74 9.89 -7.25 6.61
N ALA A 75 9.00 -7.20 5.63
CA ALA A 75 8.05 -8.27 5.35
C ALA A 75 8.69 -9.46 4.65
N LEU A 76 9.59 -9.24 3.70
CA LEU A 76 10.07 -10.25 2.76
C LEU A 76 11.57 -10.58 2.89
N GLY A 77 12.33 -9.79 3.63
CA GLY A 77 13.77 -9.99 3.75
C GLY A 77 14.47 -9.87 2.38
N SER A 78 15.30 -10.85 2.03
CA SER A 78 16.05 -10.84 0.78
C SER A 78 15.16 -10.90 -0.46
N ASP A 79 13.94 -11.43 -0.36
CA ASP A 79 13.00 -11.49 -1.48
C ASP A 79 12.40 -10.12 -1.82
N GLY A 80 12.55 -9.14 -0.95
CA GLY A 80 12.05 -7.78 -1.16
C GLY A 80 12.68 -7.06 -2.34
N GLY A 81 13.89 -7.45 -2.75
CA GLY A 81 14.58 -6.87 -3.89
C GLY A 81 13.91 -7.13 -5.24
N GLN A 82 13.01 -8.10 -5.31
CA GLN A 82 12.28 -8.44 -6.53
C GLN A 82 10.92 -7.72 -6.63
N VAL A 83 10.60 -6.87 -5.68
CA VAL A 83 9.35 -6.11 -5.65
C VAL A 83 9.60 -4.72 -6.22
N GLU A 84 8.84 -4.34 -7.22
CA GLU A 84 8.86 -2.97 -7.72
C GLU A 84 8.18 -2.05 -6.72
N ILE A 85 8.79 -0.91 -6.45
CA ILE A 85 8.32 0.06 -5.47
C ILE A 85 7.87 1.32 -6.18
N ARG A 86 6.62 1.76 -5.92
CA ARG A 86 6.07 2.98 -6.49
C ARG A 86 5.47 3.88 -5.42
N ALA A 87 5.98 5.10 -5.35
CA ALA A 87 5.34 6.20 -4.62
C ALA A 87 4.46 6.96 -5.60
N VAL A 88 3.19 7.11 -5.28
CA VAL A 88 2.20 7.74 -6.17
C VAL A 88 1.51 8.89 -5.46
N ALA A 89 1.52 10.07 -6.07
CA ALA A 89 0.83 11.24 -5.54
C ALA A 89 -0.68 11.07 -5.67
N GLY A 90 -1.42 11.48 -4.65
CA GLY A 90 -2.87 11.51 -4.65
C GLY A 90 -3.51 10.68 -3.55
N PRO A 91 -4.87 10.64 -3.53
CA PRO A 91 -5.60 9.84 -2.56
C PRO A 91 -5.24 8.34 -2.71
N PRO A 92 -5.07 7.61 -1.59
CA PRO A 92 -4.60 6.22 -1.64
C PRO A 92 -5.42 5.28 -2.51
N GLY A 93 -6.74 5.33 -2.39
CA GLY A 93 -7.61 4.44 -3.17
C GLY A 93 -7.48 4.68 -4.66
N ARG A 94 -7.49 5.95 -5.05
CA ARG A 94 -7.38 6.35 -6.46
C ARG A 94 -6.00 5.99 -7.03
N ALA A 95 -4.94 6.29 -6.27
CA ALA A 95 -3.57 5.95 -6.68
C ALA A 95 -3.43 4.45 -6.96
N LEU A 96 -4.01 3.63 -6.09
CA LEU A 96 -3.95 2.18 -6.21
C LEU A 96 -4.74 1.66 -7.42
N VAL A 97 -5.96 2.15 -7.61
CA VAL A 97 -6.82 1.75 -8.74
C VAL A 97 -6.21 2.18 -10.07
N ASP A 98 -5.72 3.42 -10.15
CA ASP A 98 -5.11 3.94 -11.38
C ASP A 98 -3.83 3.15 -11.74
N THR A 99 -2.99 2.86 -10.74
CA THR A 99 -1.79 2.03 -10.95
C THR A 99 -2.17 0.62 -11.43
N ALA A 100 -3.16 0.00 -10.80
CA ALA A 100 -3.63 -1.33 -11.21
C ALA A 100 -4.17 -1.33 -12.64
N ARG A 101 -4.87 -0.27 -13.01
CA ARG A 101 -5.40 -0.12 -14.38
C ARG A 101 -4.27 0.04 -15.38
N ASP A 102 -3.31 0.90 -15.10
CA ASP A 102 -2.18 1.17 -15.99
C ASP A 102 -1.31 -0.08 -16.21
N LEU A 103 -1.12 -0.87 -15.16
CA LEU A 103 -0.34 -2.10 -15.20
C LEU A 103 -1.13 -3.32 -15.65
N LYS A 104 -2.43 -3.17 -15.89
CA LYS A 104 -3.33 -4.29 -16.18
C LYS A 104 -3.19 -5.39 -15.13
N ALA A 105 -3.25 -5.00 -13.86
CA ALA A 105 -3.08 -5.91 -12.73
C ALA A 105 -4.13 -7.01 -12.75
N VAL A 106 -3.73 -8.20 -12.33
CA VAL A 106 -4.62 -9.36 -12.21
C VAL A 106 -5.23 -9.49 -10.82
N LEU A 107 -4.64 -8.77 -9.83
CA LEU A 107 -5.08 -8.80 -8.44
C LEU A 107 -4.59 -7.54 -7.75
N ILE A 108 -5.44 -6.95 -6.90
CA ILE A 108 -5.05 -5.93 -5.92
C ILE A 108 -5.14 -6.55 -4.53
N VAL A 109 -4.11 -6.36 -3.71
CA VAL A 109 -4.09 -6.80 -2.32
C VAL A 109 -4.07 -5.59 -1.40
N LEU A 110 -4.88 -5.61 -0.36
CA LEU A 110 -4.98 -4.55 0.64
C LEU A 110 -4.99 -5.13 2.04
N ALA A 111 -4.45 -4.41 3.01
CA ALA A 111 -4.66 -4.69 4.43
C ALA A 111 -5.89 -3.94 4.93
N ALA A 112 -6.77 -4.62 5.64
CA ALA A 112 -7.83 -3.95 6.39
C ALA A 112 -7.21 -3.25 7.60
N ARG A 113 -7.64 -2.01 7.88
CA ARG A 113 -7.19 -1.29 9.07
C ARG A 113 -7.85 -1.83 10.31
N LYS A 114 -7.11 -1.83 11.42
CA LYS A 114 -7.71 -1.95 12.75
C LYS A 114 -8.59 -0.73 13.00
N GLU A 115 -9.89 -0.93 13.02
CA GLU A 115 -10.80 0.14 13.41
C GLU A 115 -11.26 -0.07 14.85
N HIS A 116 -11.46 1.04 15.55
CA HIS A 116 -11.93 1.03 16.94
C HIS A 116 -13.41 0.64 17.04
N SER A 117 -14.12 0.57 15.94
CA SER A 117 -15.54 0.23 15.91
C SER A 117 -15.75 -1.13 15.24
N PRO A 118 -16.39 -2.10 15.93
CA PRO A 118 -16.65 -3.42 15.36
C PRO A 118 -17.64 -3.41 14.19
N SER A 119 -18.34 -2.31 13.96
CA SER A 119 -19.31 -2.20 12.87
C SER A 119 -18.70 -1.76 11.53
N ARG A 120 -17.43 -1.38 11.51
CA ARG A 120 -16.74 -0.95 10.27
C ARG A 120 -15.70 -1.97 9.87
N LEU A 121 -16.11 -2.86 8.99
CA LEU A 121 -15.25 -3.94 8.49
C LEU A 121 -14.25 -3.46 7.45
N LEU A 122 -14.54 -2.36 6.74
CA LEU A 122 -13.71 -1.84 5.66
C LEU A 122 -13.55 -0.33 5.78
N GLY A 123 -12.31 0.14 5.68
CA GLY A 123 -12.02 1.57 5.63
C GLY A 123 -12.36 2.20 4.29
N ALA A 124 -12.26 3.53 4.22
CA ALA A 124 -12.59 4.29 3.01
C ALA A 124 -11.78 3.87 1.78
N VAL A 125 -10.49 3.57 1.96
CA VAL A 125 -9.62 3.12 0.87
C VAL A 125 -10.10 1.79 0.31
N SER A 126 -10.38 0.82 1.18
CA SER A 126 -10.85 -0.50 0.76
C SER A 126 -12.18 -0.41 0.04
N GLN A 127 -13.11 0.42 0.53
CA GLN A 127 -14.40 0.64 -0.13
C GLN A 127 -14.24 1.25 -1.52
N TYR A 128 -13.38 2.25 -1.66
CA TYR A 128 -13.12 2.88 -2.95
C TYR A 128 -12.53 1.87 -3.94
N VAL A 129 -11.53 1.11 -3.50
CA VAL A 129 -10.87 0.11 -4.35
C VAL A 129 -11.85 -0.97 -4.78
N LEU A 130 -12.68 -1.49 -3.87
CA LEU A 130 -13.68 -2.51 -4.21
C LEU A 130 -14.69 -2.03 -5.24
N ARG A 131 -15.05 -0.74 -5.21
CA ARG A 131 -16.01 -0.17 -6.16
C ARG A 131 -15.41 0.11 -7.53
N ASN A 132 -14.12 0.40 -7.61
CA ASN A 132 -13.49 0.95 -8.81
C ASN A 132 -12.40 0.06 -9.41
N ALA A 133 -12.03 -1.04 -8.75
CA ALA A 133 -10.93 -1.90 -9.19
C ALA A 133 -11.19 -2.52 -10.56
N PRO A 134 -10.17 -2.57 -11.43
CA PRO A 134 -10.28 -3.23 -12.73
C PRO A 134 -10.10 -4.75 -12.64
N CYS A 135 -9.87 -5.31 -11.45
CA CYS A 135 -9.55 -6.72 -11.22
C CYS A 135 -10.04 -7.14 -9.84
N PRO A 136 -9.98 -8.44 -9.50
CA PRO A 136 -10.29 -8.90 -8.14
C PRO A 136 -9.45 -8.23 -7.07
N VAL A 137 -10.03 -8.07 -5.89
CA VAL A 137 -9.40 -7.43 -4.75
C VAL A 137 -9.39 -8.40 -3.58
N LEU A 138 -8.22 -8.61 -3.00
CA LEU A 138 -8.03 -9.42 -1.81
C LEU A 138 -7.78 -8.49 -0.63
N VAL A 139 -8.68 -8.49 0.34
CA VAL A 139 -8.54 -7.70 1.57
C VAL A 139 -8.06 -8.62 2.68
N VAL A 140 -6.89 -8.35 3.21
CA VAL A 140 -6.29 -9.13 4.30
C VAL A 140 -6.76 -8.53 5.62
N PRO A 141 -7.52 -9.27 6.44
CA PRO A 141 -8.06 -8.73 7.69
C PRO A 141 -6.95 -8.43 8.68
N ALA A 142 -7.14 -7.36 9.47
CA ALA A 142 -6.29 -7.09 10.62
C ALA A 142 -6.56 -8.15 11.68
N ARG A 143 -5.50 -8.80 12.18
CA ARG A 143 -5.64 -9.82 13.22
C ARG A 143 -5.41 -9.22 14.59
N ASN A 144 -6.40 -9.44 15.46
CA ASN A 144 -6.25 -9.25 16.89
C ASN A 144 -6.04 -10.64 17.51
N GLY A 145 -4.80 -10.93 17.91
CA GLY A 145 -4.52 -12.22 18.56
C GLY A 145 -3.27 -12.90 18.00
N PRO A 146 -2.87 -14.03 18.62
CA PRO A 146 -1.70 -14.77 18.16
C PRO A 146 -1.93 -15.31 16.74
N PRO A 147 -0.85 -15.46 15.95
CA PRO A 147 -0.98 -16.03 14.61
C PRO A 147 -1.58 -17.42 14.68
N LEU A 148 -2.50 -17.72 13.76
CA LEU A 148 -3.04 -19.07 13.65
C LEU A 148 -1.90 -20.00 13.27
N SER A 149 -1.61 -20.95 14.18
CA SER A 149 -0.69 -22.04 13.89
C SER A 149 -1.40 -23.01 12.94
N GLY A 150 -0.85 -23.21 11.81
CA GLY A 150 -1.40 -24.18 10.87
C GLY A 150 -0.89 -23.98 9.49
#